data_4ee82de9339464bfe42e2096a89f3623
#
_entry.id   4ee82de9339464bfe42e2096a89f3623
#
_cell.length_a   1.000
_cell.length_b   1.000
_cell.length_c   1.000
_cell.angle_alpha   90.00
_cell.angle_beta   90.00
_cell.angle_gamma   90.00
#
_symmetry.space_group_name_H-M   'P 1'
#
loop_
_entity.id
_entity.type
_entity.pdbx_description
1 polymer ?
#
loop_
_entity_poly.entity_id
_entity_poly.type
_entity_poly.pdbx_seq_one_letter_code
_entity_poly.pdbx_strand_id
1 'polypeptide(L)'
;MPDHLIEGQLNAVERRLLTEAISGAVVKPGILIEIGTWLGGGSTLEILRALERNGAGHLWGIEADRSIYDRMIANIRAAAPDAAHRFTPLFGFSQNVIPQWLREQGEVAVDFAFLDGGNRPLEQIVEFQLLDPYIPVGGQLLSHDAKLRKGKWLVPYLSRLDHWQTQLHDVSTEGLLQARKIAARPSLASLRAARAALRRMRCSPAEVAAAILPARVCGLVLRLLPSRLAWRLSDGR
;
A
#
# COMPACT_ATOMS: atom_id res chain seq x y z
N MET A 1 22.51 3.31 22.81
CA MET A 1 21.14 3.82 23.02
C MET A 1 20.21 2.66 22.80
N PRO A 2 19.27 2.36 23.71
CA PRO A 2 18.30 1.32 23.43
C PRO A 2 17.52 1.74 22.18
N ASP A 3 17.44 0.83 21.20
CA ASP A 3 16.53 0.97 20.06
C ASP A 3 15.13 1.18 20.65
N HIS A 4 14.65 2.41 20.60
CA HIS A 4 13.24 2.66 20.87
C HIS A 4 12.48 1.96 19.76
N LEU A 5 12.04 0.74 20.05
CA LEU A 5 11.19 -0.07 19.17
C LEU A 5 9.89 0.71 18.95
N ILE A 6 9.86 1.47 17.86
CA ILE A 6 8.60 2.05 17.39
C ILE A 6 7.75 0.88 16.93
N GLU A 7 6.51 0.85 17.38
CA GLU A 7 5.56 -0.17 16.98
C GLU A 7 5.35 -0.18 15.47
N GLY A 8 5.41 -1.37 14.87
CA GLY A 8 5.25 -1.57 13.42
C GLY A 8 4.59 -2.92 13.14
N GLN A 9 3.80 -2.98 12.07
CA GLN A 9 2.97 -4.16 11.76
C GLN A 9 3.67 -5.16 10.83
N LEU A 10 4.76 -4.78 10.14
CA LEU A 10 5.49 -5.69 9.26
C LEU A 10 6.33 -6.70 10.06
N ASN A 11 6.25 -7.98 9.68
CA ASN A 11 7.14 -9.00 10.20
C ASN A 11 8.55 -8.90 9.57
N ALA A 12 9.50 -9.69 10.10
CA ALA A 12 10.91 -9.64 9.66
C ALA A 12 11.10 -9.99 8.16
N VAL A 13 10.27 -10.89 7.62
CA VAL A 13 10.36 -11.30 6.20
C VAL A 13 9.83 -10.18 5.31
N GLU A 14 8.72 -9.57 5.67
CA GLU A 14 8.12 -8.44 4.93
C GLU A 14 9.06 -7.23 4.93
N ARG A 15 9.71 -6.91 6.07
CA ARG A 15 10.73 -5.85 6.16
C ARG A 15 11.91 -6.13 5.24
N ARG A 16 12.36 -7.38 5.16
CA ARG A 16 13.44 -7.79 4.24
C ARG A 16 13.00 -7.61 2.79
N LEU A 17 11.82 -8.11 2.39
CA LEU A 17 11.29 -7.94 1.03
C LEU A 17 11.16 -6.47 0.64
N LEU A 18 10.67 -5.62 1.55
CA LEU A 18 10.58 -4.18 1.36
C LEU A 18 11.98 -3.56 1.13
N THR A 19 12.93 -3.90 1.99
CA THR A 19 14.32 -3.42 1.88
C THR A 19 14.97 -3.89 0.58
N GLU A 20 14.80 -5.16 0.20
CA GLU A 20 15.33 -5.73 -1.05
C GLU A 20 14.73 -5.05 -2.29
N ALA A 21 13.42 -4.75 -2.28
CA ALA A 21 12.77 -4.03 -3.38
C ALA A 21 13.37 -2.63 -3.60
N ILE A 22 13.77 -1.94 -2.54
CA ILE A 22 14.36 -0.60 -2.61
C ILE A 22 15.86 -0.65 -2.90
N SER A 23 16.61 -1.46 -2.13
CA SER A 23 18.08 -1.49 -2.18
C SER A 23 18.61 -2.41 -3.28
N GLY A 24 17.85 -3.44 -3.69
CA GLY A 24 18.22 -4.38 -4.76
C GLY A 24 17.95 -3.86 -6.17
N ALA A 25 17.26 -2.73 -6.32
CA ALA A 25 17.01 -2.13 -7.63
C ALA A 25 18.32 -1.71 -8.32
N VAL A 26 18.44 -2.01 -9.62
CA VAL A 26 19.62 -1.63 -10.43
C VAL A 26 19.79 -0.11 -10.46
N VAL A 27 18.68 0.60 -10.68
CA VAL A 27 18.62 2.06 -10.51
C VAL A 27 17.97 2.32 -9.15
N LYS A 28 18.66 3.03 -8.29
CA LYS A 28 18.14 3.35 -6.94
C LYS A 28 16.93 4.27 -7.08
N PRO A 29 15.83 4.00 -6.38
CA PRO A 29 14.63 4.81 -6.46
C PRO A 29 14.89 6.21 -5.91
N GLY A 30 14.49 7.24 -6.68
CA GLY A 30 14.60 8.63 -6.29
C GLY A 30 13.34 9.14 -5.59
N ILE A 31 12.17 8.76 -6.08
CA ILE A 31 10.87 9.20 -5.57
C ILE A 31 10.08 8.02 -5.07
N LEU A 32 9.81 8.02 -3.77
CA LEU A 32 9.05 6.98 -3.09
C LEU A 32 7.81 7.57 -2.44
N ILE A 33 6.69 6.85 -2.51
CA ILE A 33 5.45 7.22 -1.83
C ILE A 33 4.97 6.05 -0.97
N GLU A 34 4.57 6.36 0.26
CA GLU A 34 3.98 5.42 1.20
C GLU A 34 2.60 5.91 1.60
N ILE A 35 1.63 5.01 1.59
CA ILE A 35 0.25 5.28 2.00
C ILE A 35 -0.05 4.44 3.23
N GLY A 36 -0.32 5.11 4.36
CA GLY A 36 -0.49 4.48 5.66
C GLY A 36 0.85 4.32 6.38
N THR A 37 1.38 5.42 6.92
CA THR A 37 2.65 5.40 7.68
C THR A 37 2.47 4.87 9.10
N TRP A 38 1.24 4.95 9.62
CA TRP A 38 0.91 4.66 11.02
C TRP A 38 1.91 5.34 11.97
N LEU A 39 2.48 4.63 12.95
CA LEU A 39 3.46 5.19 13.91
C LEU A 39 4.89 5.30 13.36
N GLY A 40 5.12 4.90 12.11
CA GLY A 40 6.41 4.98 11.42
C GLY A 40 7.38 3.82 11.69
N GLY A 41 7.09 2.92 12.64
CA GLY A 41 8.01 1.85 13.07
C GLY A 41 8.02 0.61 12.18
N GLY A 42 7.06 0.52 11.24
CA GLY A 42 6.98 -0.58 10.28
C GLY A 42 7.76 -0.31 9.01
N SER A 43 7.03 0.05 7.97
CA SER A 43 7.55 0.31 6.62
C SER A 43 8.34 1.62 6.55
N THR A 44 7.84 2.71 7.10
CA THR A 44 8.47 4.04 7.00
C THR A 44 9.92 4.02 7.43
N LEU A 45 10.22 3.49 8.63
CA LEU A 45 11.58 3.43 9.17
C LEU A 45 12.48 2.52 8.31
N GLU A 46 11.97 1.38 7.83
CA GLU A 46 12.75 0.49 6.96
C GLU A 46 13.04 1.12 5.59
N ILE A 47 12.08 1.85 5.02
CA ILE A 47 12.28 2.61 3.78
C ILE A 47 13.38 3.67 3.99
N LEU A 48 13.29 4.47 5.05
CA LEU A 48 14.26 5.51 5.34
C LEU A 48 15.68 4.95 5.56
N ARG A 49 15.82 3.86 6.28
CA ARG A 49 17.09 3.14 6.44
C ARG A 49 17.64 2.61 5.11
N ALA A 50 16.77 2.15 4.22
CA ALA A 50 17.18 1.72 2.88
C ALA A 50 17.63 2.89 2.03
N LEU A 51 16.95 4.05 2.08
CA LEU A 51 17.34 5.26 1.36
C LEU A 51 18.67 5.84 1.88
N GLU A 52 18.91 5.78 3.18
CA GLU A 52 20.18 6.20 3.78
C GLU A 52 21.32 5.31 3.29
N ARG A 53 21.16 3.98 3.31
CA ARG A 53 22.16 3.04 2.75
C ARG A 53 22.40 3.26 1.25
N ASN A 54 21.37 3.63 0.49
CA ASN A 54 21.49 3.94 -0.93
C ASN A 54 22.18 5.29 -1.19
N GLY A 55 22.22 6.19 -0.20
CA GLY A 55 22.71 7.57 -0.34
C GLY A 55 21.83 8.47 -1.21
N ALA A 56 20.63 8.00 -1.64
CA ALA A 56 19.73 8.67 -2.57
C ALA A 56 18.27 8.35 -2.26
N GLY A 57 17.38 9.16 -2.81
CA GLY A 57 15.93 9.00 -2.74
C GLY A 57 15.28 9.82 -1.63
N HIS A 58 13.97 10.02 -1.78
CA HIS A 58 13.13 10.77 -0.86
C HIS A 58 11.77 10.08 -0.72
N LEU A 59 11.26 9.97 0.49
CA LEU A 59 10.00 9.34 0.83
C LEU A 59 8.94 10.40 1.15
N TRP A 60 7.80 10.33 0.50
CA TRP A 60 6.56 11.01 0.89
C TRP A 60 5.63 10.02 1.56
N GLY A 61 5.33 10.26 2.85
CA GLY A 61 4.49 9.36 3.65
C GLY A 61 3.15 9.98 3.99
N ILE A 62 2.04 9.31 3.65
CA ILE A 62 0.68 9.80 3.83
C ILE A 62 0.04 9.15 5.06
N GLU A 63 -0.51 9.97 5.97
CA GLU A 63 -1.27 9.53 7.13
C GLU A 63 -2.54 10.36 7.29
N ALA A 64 -3.68 9.69 7.50
CA ALA A 64 -4.99 10.33 7.56
C ALA A 64 -5.44 10.69 8.99
N ASP A 65 -4.96 9.97 10.02
CA ASP A 65 -5.26 10.28 11.41
C ASP A 65 -4.30 11.31 11.96
N ARG A 66 -4.82 12.44 12.42
CA ARG A 66 -4.02 13.57 12.92
C ARG A 66 -3.15 13.19 14.11
N SER A 67 -3.67 12.42 15.04
CA SER A 67 -2.95 12.05 16.26
C SER A 67 -1.81 11.06 15.96
N ILE A 68 -2.05 10.16 15.02
CA ILE A 68 -1.03 9.19 14.52
C ILE A 68 0.03 9.94 13.72
N TYR A 69 -0.36 10.83 12.81
CA TYR A 69 0.54 11.67 12.03
C TYR A 69 1.54 12.45 12.90
N ASP A 70 1.05 13.15 13.94
CA ASP A 70 1.91 13.95 14.83
C ASP A 70 2.90 13.04 15.61
N ARG A 71 2.44 11.87 16.08
CA ARG A 71 3.28 10.88 16.76
C ARG A 71 4.30 10.24 15.82
N MET A 72 3.91 9.90 14.60
CA MET A 72 4.79 9.35 13.58
C MET A 72 5.96 10.29 13.29
N ILE A 73 5.71 11.59 13.11
CA ILE A 73 6.78 12.59 12.91
C ILE A 73 7.76 12.61 14.08
N ALA A 74 7.25 12.61 15.31
CA ALA A 74 8.11 12.59 16.50
C ALA A 74 8.95 11.30 16.56
N ASN A 75 8.34 10.16 16.28
CA ASN A 75 9.00 8.87 16.27
C ASN A 75 10.14 8.80 15.22
N ILE A 76 9.86 9.23 13.98
CA ILE A 76 10.88 9.20 12.91
C ILE A 76 12.04 10.11 13.23
N ARG A 77 11.78 11.33 13.74
CA ARG A 77 12.84 12.25 14.17
C ARG A 77 13.72 11.67 15.27
N ALA A 78 13.15 10.90 16.18
CA ALA A 78 13.88 10.26 17.27
C ALA A 78 14.67 9.02 16.82
N ALA A 79 14.09 8.17 15.96
CA ALA A 79 14.65 6.88 15.58
C ALA A 79 15.58 6.92 14.36
N ALA A 80 15.41 7.90 13.47
CA ALA A 80 16.21 8.07 12.26
C ALA A 80 16.55 9.54 12.00
N PRO A 81 17.24 10.25 12.93
CA PRO A 81 17.53 11.67 12.79
C PRO A 81 18.36 11.97 11.52
N ASP A 82 19.27 11.08 11.16
CA ASP A 82 20.14 11.24 9.99
C ASP A 82 19.36 11.06 8.67
N ALA A 83 18.33 10.20 8.65
CA ALA A 83 17.49 9.97 7.49
C ALA A 83 16.25 10.89 7.44
N ALA A 84 15.97 11.66 8.48
CA ALA A 84 14.76 12.50 8.56
C ALA A 84 14.68 13.56 7.44
N HIS A 85 15.80 14.01 6.90
CA HIS A 85 15.85 14.94 5.76
C HIS A 85 15.34 14.32 4.45
N ARG A 86 15.24 12.98 4.38
CA ARG A 86 14.71 12.21 3.23
C ARG A 86 13.22 11.90 3.36
N PHE A 87 12.54 12.51 4.33
CA PHE A 87 11.14 12.24 4.63
C PHE A 87 10.28 13.49 4.61
N THR A 88 9.21 13.48 3.84
CA THR A 88 8.17 14.50 3.88
C THR A 88 6.84 13.85 4.26
N PRO A 89 6.35 14.09 5.49
CA PRO A 89 5.03 13.61 5.90
C PRO A 89 3.92 14.44 5.23
N LEU A 90 2.90 13.77 4.73
CA LEU A 90 1.71 14.37 4.13
C LEU A 90 0.47 13.98 4.95
N PHE A 91 -0.28 14.98 5.40
CA PHE A 91 -1.48 14.76 6.20
C PHE A 91 -2.74 14.71 5.35
N GLY A 92 -3.56 13.69 5.52
CA GLY A 92 -4.88 13.57 4.94
C GLY A 92 -5.16 12.22 4.29
N PHE A 93 -6.37 12.08 3.75
CA PHE A 93 -6.76 10.89 3.00
C PHE A 93 -6.02 10.81 1.66
N SER A 94 -5.45 9.66 1.36
CA SER A 94 -4.64 9.40 0.14
C SER A 94 -5.34 9.84 -1.15
N GLN A 95 -6.65 9.60 -1.26
CA GLN A 95 -7.47 9.95 -2.42
C GLN A 95 -7.50 11.46 -2.71
N ASN A 96 -7.26 12.30 -1.70
CA ASN A 96 -7.19 13.75 -1.83
C ASN A 96 -5.74 14.23 -1.93
N VAL A 97 -4.86 13.64 -1.11
CA VAL A 97 -3.44 14.04 -1.01
C VAL A 97 -2.68 13.68 -2.28
N ILE A 98 -2.84 12.46 -2.84
CA ILE A 98 -2.11 12.04 -4.03
C ILE A 98 -2.36 12.98 -5.24
N PRO A 99 -3.61 13.30 -5.62
CA PRO A 99 -3.84 14.21 -6.75
C PRO A 99 -3.29 15.62 -6.51
N GLN A 100 -3.32 16.11 -5.27
CA GLN A 100 -2.74 17.41 -4.93
C GLN A 100 -1.21 17.35 -5.05
N TRP A 101 -0.58 16.37 -4.41
CA TRP A 101 0.86 16.16 -4.45
C TRP A 101 1.38 16.00 -5.87
N LEU A 102 0.72 15.20 -6.72
CA LEU A 102 1.08 15.04 -8.13
C LEU A 102 1.05 16.36 -8.91
N ARG A 103 0.08 17.24 -8.63
CA ARG A 103 0.03 18.57 -9.26
C ARG A 103 1.17 19.47 -8.80
N GLU A 104 1.53 19.39 -7.51
CA GLU A 104 2.61 20.17 -6.91
C GLU A 104 3.99 19.73 -7.41
N GLN A 105 4.18 18.42 -7.65
CA GLN A 105 5.45 17.87 -8.18
C GLN A 105 5.60 18.11 -9.69
N GLY A 106 4.51 18.30 -10.43
CA GLY A 106 4.54 18.45 -11.90
C GLY A 106 4.88 17.12 -12.61
N GLU A 107 5.90 17.12 -13.47
CA GLU A 107 6.37 15.90 -14.12
C GLU A 107 7.16 15.05 -13.11
N VAL A 108 6.52 14.01 -12.58
CA VAL A 108 7.09 13.14 -11.56
C VAL A 108 7.07 11.69 -12.01
N ALA A 109 8.15 10.96 -11.72
CA ALA A 109 8.23 9.51 -11.84
C ALA A 109 8.31 8.90 -10.44
N VAL A 110 7.29 8.18 -10.03
CA VAL A 110 7.23 7.47 -8.74
C VAL A 110 7.94 6.12 -8.91
N ASP A 111 9.17 6.02 -8.45
CA ASP A 111 9.98 4.81 -8.64
C ASP A 111 9.53 3.65 -7.76
N PHE A 112 8.96 3.97 -6.60
CA PHE A 112 8.48 2.98 -5.64
C PHE A 112 7.24 3.48 -4.91
N ALA A 113 6.23 2.61 -4.79
CA ALA A 113 5.02 2.85 -4.01
C ALA A 113 4.78 1.73 -2.99
N PHE A 114 4.46 2.10 -1.74
CA PHE A 114 4.01 1.17 -0.71
C PHE A 114 2.58 1.49 -0.31
N LEU A 115 1.66 0.53 -0.49
CA LEU A 115 0.23 0.68 -0.20
C LEU A 115 -0.13 -0.11 1.06
N ASP A 116 -0.34 0.59 2.15
CA ASP A 116 -0.75 0.03 3.44
C ASP A 116 -1.80 0.90 4.17
N GLY A 117 -2.33 1.89 3.47
CA GLY A 117 -3.43 2.74 3.95
C GLY A 117 -4.76 2.01 3.92
N GLY A 118 -5.77 2.62 4.57
CA GLY A 118 -7.18 2.23 4.52
C GLY A 118 -7.47 0.77 4.85
N ASN A 119 -8.74 0.46 5.09
CA ASN A 119 -9.18 -0.91 5.37
C ASN A 119 -10.16 -1.44 4.32
N ARG A 120 -10.47 -0.63 3.31
CA ARG A 120 -11.47 -0.97 2.29
C ARG A 120 -10.85 -1.31 0.96
N PRO A 121 -11.38 -2.32 0.23
CA PRO A 121 -10.87 -2.68 -1.10
C PRO A 121 -10.87 -1.50 -2.09
N LEU A 122 -11.85 -0.57 -1.94
CA LEU A 122 -11.97 0.60 -2.79
C LEU A 122 -10.80 1.57 -2.61
N GLU A 123 -10.32 1.75 -1.39
CA GLU A 123 -9.23 2.67 -1.08
C GLU A 123 -7.96 2.22 -1.80
N GLN A 124 -7.55 0.99 -1.60
CA GLN A 124 -6.31 0.45 -2.17
C GLN A 124 -6.32 0.39 -3.71
N ILE A 125 -7.47 0.05 -4.33
CA ILE A 125 -7.57 0.05 -5.80
C ILE A 125 -7.53 1.47 -6.38
N VAL A 126 -8.13 2.46 -5.70
CA VAL A 126 -8.08 3.87 -6.13
C VAL A 126 -6.67 4.42 -6.00
N GLU A 127 -5.97 4.14 -4.89
CA GLU A 127 -4.58 4.51 -4.68
C GLU A 127 -3.67 4.00 -5.80
N PHE A 128 -3.80 2.71 -6.13
CA PHE A 128 -3.11 2.13 -7.27
C PHE A 128 -3.42 2.86 -8.58
N GLN A 129 -4.71 3.08 -8.87
CA GLN A 129 -5.13 3.74 -10.13
C GLN A 129 -4.67 5.19 -10.25
N LEU A 130 -4.51 5.89 -9.12
CA LEU A 130 -3.95 7.25 -9.09
C LEU A 130 -2.45 7.25 -9.36
N LEU A 131 -1.71 6.25 -8.89
CA LEU A 131 -0.26 6.18 -8.99
C LEU A 131 0.25 5.48 -10.26
N ASP A 132 -0.47 4.47 -10.79
CA ASP A 132 -0.03 3.68 -11.95
C ASP A 132 0.47 4.52 -13.14
N PRO A 133 -0.19 5.62 -13.56
CA PRO A 133 0.29 6.44 -14.67
C PRO A 133 1.68 7.07 -14.43
N TYR A 134 2.05 7.27 -13.18
CA TYR A 134 3.27 7.97 -12.76
C TYR A 134 4.40 7.00 -12.38
N ILE A 135 4.12 5.70 -12.29
CA ILE A 135 5.16 4.70 -12.05
C ILE A 135 5.82 4.37 -13.39
N PRO A 136 7.13 4.58 -13.57
CA PRO A 136 7.84 4.28 -14.82
C PRO A 136 8.02 2.77 -15.02
N VAL A 137 8.41 2.36 -16.22
CA VAL A 137 8.87 0.98 -16.48
C VAL A 137 10.11 0.71 -15.62
N GLY A 138 10.10 -0.40 -14.91
CA GLY A 138 11.11 -0.75 -13.90
C GLY A 138 10.73 -0.33 -12.48
N GLY A 139 9.80 0.60 -12.31
CA GLY A 139 9.28 1.02 -11.01
C GLY A 139 8.54 -0.13 -10.31
N GLN A 140 8.46 -0.05 -8.98
CA GLN A 140 7.91 -1.12 -8.15
C GLN A 140 6.77 -0.62 -7.27
N LEU A 141 5.89 -1.55 -6.95
CA LEU A 141 4.80 -1.35 -6.01
C LEU A 141 4.75 -2.54 -5.06
N LEU A 142 4.68 -2.28 -3.76
CA LEU A 142 4.33 -3.26 -2.76
C LEU A 142 2.99 -2.90 -2.12
N SER A 143 2.18 -3.91 -1.81
CA SER A 143 0.90 -3.73 -1.13
C SER A 143 0.77 -4.73 0.00
N HIS A 144 0.63 -4.21 1.22
CA HIS A 144 0.41 -5.01 2.42
C HIS A 144 -1.06 -5.45 2.53
N ASP A 145 -1.34 -6.43 3.38
CA ASP A 145 -2.67 -7.03 3.58
C ASP A 145 -3.29 -7.59 2.27
N ALA A 146 -2.44 -8.07 1.37
CA ALA A 146 -2.85 -8.52 0.04
C ALA A 146 -3.82 -9.72 0.09
N LYS A 147 -3.79 -10.52 1.16
CA LYS A 147 -4.70 -11.65 1.40
C LYS A 147 -5.94 -11.27 2.19
N LEU A 148 -5.95 -10.09 2.81
CA LEU A 148 -7.06 -9.57 3.57
C LEU A 148 -8.12 -8.92 2.67
N ARG A 149 -9.19 -8.43 3.31
CA ARG A 149 -10.29 -7.78 2.61
C ARG A 149 -9.82 -6.60 1.76
N LYS A 150 -8.89 -5.77 2.24
CA LYS A 150 -8.44 -4.60 1.51
C LYS A 150 -7.72 -4.95 0.19
N GLY A 151 -6.94 -6.05 0.14
CA GLY A 151 -6.29 -6.55 -1.08
C GLY A 151 -7.22 -7.24 -2.09
N LYS A 152 -8.45 -7.56 -1.69
CA LYS A 152 -9.41 -8.37 -2.45
C LYS A 152 -9.70 -7.87 -3.86
N TRP A 153 -9.63 -6.56 -4.10
CA TRP A 153 -9.86 -5.99 -5.43
C TRP A 153 -8.56 -5.70 -6.17
N LEU A 154 -7.56 -5.19 -5.47
CA LEU A 154 -6.28 -4.84 -6.07
C LEU A 154 -5.54 -6.07 -6.62
N VAL A 155 -5.38 -7.11 -5.81
CA VAL A 155 -4.59 -8.29 -6.20
C VAL A 155 -5.08 -8.91 -7.51
N PRO A 156 -6.37 -9.31 -7.67
CA PRO A 156 -6.83 -9.90 -8.92
C PRO A 156 -6.97 -8.90 -10.07
N TYR A 157 -7.09 -7.59 -9.79
CA TYR A 157 -7.06 -6.56 -10.81
C TYR A 157 -5.65 -6.41 -11.38
N LEU A 158 -4.68 -6.20 -10.51
CA LEU A 158 -3.29 -5.95 -10.89
C LEU A 158 -2.65 -7.18 -11.55
N SER A 159 -2.94 -8.40 -11.07
CA SER A 159 -2.45 -9.65 -11.65
C SER A 159 -2.96 -9.95 -13.07
N ARG A 160 -3.95 -9.19 -13.57
CA ARG A 160 -4.46 -9.32 -14.94
C ARG A 160 -3.93 -8.25 -15.88
N LEU A 161 -3.22 -7.27 -15.35
CA LEU A 161 -2.60 -6.21 -16.16
C LEU A 161 -1.24 -6.70 -16.67
N ASP A 162 -1.12 -6.91 -17.96
CA ASP A 162 0.08 -7.46 -18.63
C ASP A 162 1.29 -6.52 -18.62
N HIS A 163 1.11 -5.27 -18.24
CA HIS A 163 2.20 -4.32 -18.06
C HIS A 163 2.78 -4.35 -16.63
N TRP A 164 2.27 -5.22 -15.75
CA TRP A 164 2.80 -5.49 -14.42
C TRP A 164 3.18 -6.97 -14.27
N GLN A 165 4.35 -7.23 -13.75
CA GLN A 165 4.75 -8.53 -13.22
C GLN A 165 4.45 -8.57 -11.73
N THR A 166 3.63 -9.51 -11.27
CA THR A 166 3.16 -9.58 -9.88
C THR A 166 3.59 -10.86 -9.20
N GLN A 167 3.91 -10.75 -7.92
CA GLN A 167 4.19 -11.89 -7.05
C GLN A 167 3.49 -11.69 -5.69
N LEU A 168 2.68 -12.63 -5.28
CA LEU A 168 2.09 -12.68 -3.95
C LEU A 168 2.99 -13.50 -3.03
N HIS A 169 3.54 -12.84 -2.01
CA HIS A 169 4.34 -13.47 -0.97
C HIS A 169 3.42 -13.92 0.18
N ASP A 170 3.33 -15.22 0.38
CA ASP A 170 2.55 -15.86 1.44
C ASP A 170 3.41 -16.04 2.70
N VAL A 171 3.89 -14.93 3.26
CA VAL A 171 4.85 -14.88 4.37
C VAL A 171 4.20 -14.48 5.70
N SER A 172 2.92 -14.20 5.68
CA SER A 172 2.09 -13.82 6.82
C SER A 172 0.63 -14.16 6.57
N THR A 173 -0.21 -14.01 7.59
CA THR A 173 -1.68 -14.09 7.44
C THR A 173 -2.21 -12.96 6.55
N GLU A 174 -1.55 -11.83 6.57
CA GLU A 174 -1.87 -10.60 5.84
C GLU A 174 -1.45 -10.70 4.37
N GLY A 175 -0.25 -11.24 4.10
CA GLY A 175 0.35 -11.37 2.77
C GLY A 175 0.83 -10.06 2.18
N LEU A 176 1.89 -10.13 1.38
CA LEU A 176 2.49 -9.00 0.70
C LEU A 176 2.45 -9.21 -0.82
N LEU A 177 1.82 -8.30 -1.56
CA LEU A 177 1.87 -8.27 -3.02
C LEU A 177 3.05 -7.42 -3.45
N GLN A 178 3.94 -7.98 -4.25
CA GLN A 178 4.99 -7.24 -4.95
C GLN A 178 4.64 -7.17 -6.44
N ALA A 179 4.82 -5.99 -7.03
CA ALA A 179 4.60 -5.76 -8.45
C ALA A 179 5.71 -4.91 -9.05
N ARG A 180 6.16 -5.25 -10.25
CA ARG A 180 7.13 -4.49 -11.03
C ARG A 180 6.51 -4.11 -12.37
N LYS A 181 6.60 -2.84 -12.75
CA LYS A 181 6.09 -2.38 -14.03
C LYS A 181 7.05 -2.78 -15.16
N ILE A 182 6.55 -3.53 -16.15
CA ILE A 182 7.34 -4.09 -17.24
C ILE A 182 7.03 -3.48 -18.61
N ALA A 183 5.91 -2.73 -18.71
CA ALA A 183 5.58 -1.95 -19.90
C ALA A 183 4.84 -0.67 -19.49
N ALA A 184 4.87 0.36 -20.34
CA ALA A 184 4.28 1.66 -20.01
C ALA A 184 2.76 1.62 -19.88
N ARG A 185 2.08 0.77 -20.65
CA ARG A 185 0.61 0.68 -20.70
C ARG A 185 0.16 -0.77 -20.86
N PRO A 186 -1.03 -1.13 -20.32
CA PRO A 186 -1.63 -2.44 -20.55
C PRO A 186 -2.12 -2.58 -21.99
N SER A 187 -2.18 -3.80 -22.49
CA SER A 187 -2.97 -4.11 -23.67
C SER A 187 -4.46 -3.89 -23.40
N LEU A 188 -5.22 -3.62 -24.47
CA LEU A 188 -6.68 -3.48 -24.34
C LEU A 188 -7.35 -4.75 -23.83
N ALA A 189 -6.80 -5.92 -24.18
CA ALA A 189 -7.31 -7.22 -23.75
C ALA A 189 -7.12 -7.39 -22.23
N SER A 190 -5.92 -7.14 -21.71
CA SER A 190 -5.62 -7.26 -20.28
C SER A 190 -6.40 -6.25 -19.44
N LEU A 191 -6.52 -5.00 -19.93
CA LEU A 191 -7.31 -3.97 -19.27
C LEU A 191 -8.80 -4.34 -19.18
N ARG A 192 -9.37 -4.92 -20.25
CA ARG A 192 -10.75 -5.43 -20.24
C ARG A 192 -10.92 -6.56 -19.25
N ALA A 193 -9.96 -7.51 -19.21
CA ALA A 193 -9.98 -8.63 -18.26
C ALA A 193 -9.88 -8.15 -16.80
N ALA A 194 -8.98 -7.22 -16.50
CA ALA A 194 -8.83 -6.62 -15.18
C ALA A 194 -10.10 -5.89 -14.73
N ARG A 195 -10.69 -5.06 -15.60
CA ARG A 195 -11.95 -4.36 -15.32
C ARG A 195 -13.13 -5.30 -15.14
N ALA A 196 -13.20 -6.39 -15.90
CA ALA A 196 -14.24 -7.42 -15.74
C ALA A 196 -14.11 -8.14 -14.40
N ALA A 197 -12.88 -8.47 -13.97
CA ALA A 197 -12.62 -9.06 -12.66
C ALA A 197 -13.04 -8.12 -11.53
N LEU A 198 -12.64 -6.84 -11.59
CA LEU A 198 -13.03 -5.85 -10.60
C LEU A 198 -14.55 -5.69 -10.50
N ARG A 199 -15.26 -5.62 -11.64
CA ARG A 199 -16.73 -5.54 -11.64
C ARG A 199 -17.38 -6.76 -10.97
N ARG A 200 -16.93 -7.98 -11.28
CA ARG A 200 -17.45 -9.20 -10.64
C ARG A 200 -17.28 -9.18 -9.12
N MET A 201 -16.17 -8.65 -8.63
CA MET A 201 -15.92 -8.55 -7.19
C MET A 201 -16.79 -7.49 -6.53
N ARG A 202 -16.87 -6.30 -7.11
CA ARG A 202 -17.72 -5.21 -6.60
C ARG A 202 -19.21 -5.56 -6.58
N CYS A 203 -19.67 -6.34 -7.55
CA CYS A 203 -21.06 -6.80 -7.66
C CYS A 203 -21.28 -8.18 -7.01
N SER A 204 -20.36 -8.68 -6.20
CA SER A 204 -20.60 -9.94 -5.49
C SER A 204 -21.72 -9.78 -4.47
N PRO A 205 -22.57 -10.83 -4.26
CA PRO A 205 -23.68 -10.76 -3.30
C PRO A 205 -23.23 -10.31 -1.90
N ALA A 206 -22.03 -10.70 -1.49
CA ALA A 206 -21.46 -10.31 -0.20
C ALA A 206 -21.16 -8.81 -0.09
N GLU A 207 -20.58 -8.20 -1.15
CA GLU A 207 -20.31 -6.76 -1.17
C GLU A 207 -21.60 -5.93 -1.26
N VAL A 208 -22.57 -6.41 -2.04
CA VAL A 208 -23.89 -5.77 -2.12
C VAL A 208 -24.62 -5.85 -0.77
N ALA A 209 -24.60 -7.02 -0.12
CA ALA A 209 -25.17 -7.17 1.22
C ALA A 209 -24.47 -6.27 2.26
N ALA A 210 -23.13 -6.20 2.24
CA ALA A 210 -22.36 -5.33 3.14
C ALA A 210 -22.65 -3.83 2.92
N ALA A 211 -22.99 -3.43 1.69
CA ALA A 211 -23.34 -2.04 1.37
C ALA A 211 -24.78 -1.67 1.79
N ILE A 212 -25.69 -2.63 1.80
CA ILE A 212 -27.13 -2.39 2.07
C ILE A 212 -27.49 -2.60 3.54
N LEU A 213 -26.84 -3.57 4.20
CA LEU A 213 -27.17 -3.96 5.57
C LEU A 213 -26.61 -2.96 6.60
N PRO A 214 -27.41 -2.58 7.61
CA PRO A 214 -26.89 -1.81 8.74
C PRO A 214 -25.72 -2.54 9.44
N ALA A 215 -24.72 -1.79 9.91
CA ALA A 215 -23.50 -2.34 10.51
C ALA A 215 -23.77 -3.36 11.64
N ARG A 216 -24.83 -3.14 12.44
CA ARG A 216 -25.28 -4.07 13.49
C ARG A 216 -25.75 -5.42 12.93
N VAL A 217 -26.45 -5.41 11.80
CA VAL A 217 -26.94 -6.62 11.13
C VAL A 217 -25.79 -7.36 10.46
N CYS A 218 -24.88 -6.63 9.82
CA CYS A 218 -23.63 -7.21 9.29
C CYS A 218 -22.84 -7.92 10.40
N GLY A 219 -22.69 -7.32 11.56
CA GLY A 219 -22.01 -7.91 12.71
C GLY A 219 -22.68 -9.20 13.22
N LEU A 220 -24.00 -9.26 13.21
CA LEU A 220 -24.76 -10.48 13.57
C LEU A 220 -24.58 -11.59 12.53
N VAL A 221 -24.72 -11.25 11.25
CA VAL A 221 -24.53 -12.20 10.13
C VAL A 221 -23.09 -12.75 10.14
N LEU A 222 -22.09 -11.93 10.36
CA LEU A 222 -20.69 -12.36 10.46
C LEU A 222 -20.45 -13.36 11.59
N ARG A 223 -21.16 -13.23 12.72
CA ARG A 223 -21.06 -14.19 13.86
C ARG A 223 -21.69 -15.55 13.55
N LEU A 224 -22.63 -15.60 12.62
CA LEU A 224 -23.34 -16.83 12.22
C LEU A 224 -22.65 -17.56 11.06
N LEU A 225 -21.70 -16.90 10.39
CA LEU A 225 -20.96 -17.49 9.27
C LEU A 225 -19.78 -18.33 9.77
N PRO A 226 -19.42 -19.42 9.06
CA PRO A 226 -18.16 -20.12 9.29
C PRO A 226 -16.98 -19.14 9.28
N SER A 227 -16.02 -19.34 10.17
CA SER A 227 -14.88 -18.40 10.37
C SER A 227 -14.16 -18.00 9.08
N ARG A 228 -14.02 -18.93 8.12
CA ARG A 228 -13.41 -18.67 6.80
C ARG A 228 -14.24 -17.71 5.92
N LEU A 229 -15.57 -17.71 6.05
CA LEU A 229 -16.46 -16.80 5.33
C LEU A 229 -16.61 -15.47 6.09
N ALA A 230 -16.74 -15.52 7.40
CA ALA A 230 -16.79 -14.34 8.25
C ALA A 230 -15.55 -13.47 8.06
N TRP A 231 -14.37 -14.09 8.01
CA TRP A 231 -13.10 -13.40 7.80
C TRP A 231 -12.99 -12.71 6.42
N ARG A 232 -13.56 -13.31 5.36
CA ARG A 232 -13.63 -12.66 4.03
C ARG A 232 -14.58 -11.46 3.96
N LEU A 233 -15.47 -11.33 4.92
CA LEU A 233 -16.50 -10.28 4.95
C LEU A 233 -16.26 -9.26 6.07
N SER A 234 -15.40 -9.59 7.05
CA SER A 234 -15.05 -8.66 8.12
C SER A 234 -14.09 -7.57 7.64
N ASP A 235 -14.22 -6.38 8.20
CA ASP A 235 -13.35 -5.23 7.88
C ASP A 235 -11.96 -5.32 8.53
N GLY A 236 -11.53 -6.53 8.96
CA GLY A 236 -10.20 -6.68 9.56
C GLY A 236 -10.00 -5.80 10.80
N ARG A 237 -11.02 -5.71 11.69
CA ARG A 237 -10.92 -5.04 12.99
C ARG A 237 -10.44 -6.02 14.04
#